data_3c8802eddbf4f97eece0ccb1c6b571ff
#
_entry.id   3c8802eddbf4f97eece0ccb1c6b571ff
#
_cell.length_a   1.000
_cell.length_b   1.000
_cell.length_c   1.000
_cell.angle_alpha   90.00
_cell.angle_beta   90.00
_cell.angle_gamma   90.00
#
_symmetry.space_group_name_H-M   'P 1'
#
loop_
_entity.id
_entity.type
_entity.pdbx_description
1 polymer ?
#
loop_
_entity_poly.entity_id
_entity_poly.type
_entity_poly.pdbx_seq_one_letter_code
_entity_poly.pdbx_strand_id
1 'polypeptide(L)'
;MSTLTFRAATAADIPALIALVTSAYRGDASRAGWTTEADLLDGARIDAQGLQADLAKPRSTILLAEREGQLAACAHVADDNGTGYFGMFSVAPTQQGGGIGKQMMDAAEAHAAREWGVPVMQMTVIDVREELIAFYERRGYARTGIKKPFPYGDERFGIPKRDDLRFEILEKPLVVSA
;
A
#
# COMPACT_ATOMS: atom_id res chain seq x y z
N MET A 1 13.73 4.04 -22.46
CA MET A 1 12.90 4.12 -21.24
C MET A 1 12.73 2.74 -20.64
N SER A 2 13.03 2.61 -19.38
CA SER A 2 12.89 1.33 -18.69
C SER A 2 11.43 1.01 -18.43
N THR A 3 11.04 -0.21 -18.71
CA THR A 3 9.68 -0.68 -18.47
C THR A 3 9.60 -1.26 -17.05
N LEU A 4 8.47 -1.03 -16.38
CA LEU A 4 8.19 -1.69 -15.12
C LEU A 4 7.80 -3.15 -15.38
N THR A 5 8.33 -4.04 -14.56
CA THR A 5 7.91 -5.44 -14.51
C THR A 5 7.29 -5.73 -13.15
N PHE A 6 6.30 -6.62 -13.12
CA PHE A 6 5.56 -6.94 -11.90
C PHE A 6 5.71 -8.42 -11.58
N ARG A 7 5.92 -8.72 -10.30
CA ARG A 7 5.97 -10.11 -9.81
C ARG A 7 5.52 -10.20 -8.36
N ALA A 8 5.18 -11.40 -7.91
CA ALA A 8 4.88 -11.65 -6.52
C ALA A 8 6.19 -11.73 -5.71
N ALA A 9 6.16 -11.20 -4.49
CA ALA A 9 7.29 -11.26 -3.57
C ALA A 9 7.44 -12.67 -2.99
N THR A 10 8.66 -12.99 -2.62
CA THR A 10 9.00 -14.18 -1.84
C THR A 10 9.66 -13.76 -0.53
N ALA A 11 9.93 -14.72 0.36
CA ALA A 11 10.61 -14.43 1.62
C ALA A 11 11.98 -13.76 1.43
N ALA A 12 12.65 -14.03 0.31
CA ALA A 12 13.93 -13.39 -0.01
C ALA A 12 13.81 -11.88 -0.23
N ASP A 13 12.62 -11.39 -0.55
CA ASP A 13 12.36 -9.97 -0.79
C ASP A 13 12.10 -9.17 0.49
N ILE A 14 11.95 -9.81 1.63
CA ILE A 14 11.57 -9.15 2.89
C ILE A 14 12.50 -8.00 3.28
N PRO A 15 13.85 -8.17 3.26
CA PRO A 15 14.72 -7.03 3.60
C PRO A 15 14.54 -5.81 2.69
N ALA A 16 14.38 -6.03 1.39
CA ALA A 16 14.18 -4.95 0.43
C ALA A 16 12.81 -4.28 0.62
N LEU A 17 11.79 -5.07 0.96
CA LEU A 17 10.46 -4.55 1.26
C LEU A 17 10.46 -3.66 2.49
N ILE A 18 11.12 -4.09 3.56
CA ILE A 18 11.24 -3.27 4.78
C ILE A 18 11.89 -1.93 4.46
N ALA A 19 12.99 -1.95 3.71
CA ALA A 19 13.70 -0.73 3.34
C ALA A 19 12.81 0.19 2.48
N LEU A 20 12.11 -0.35 1.49
CA LEU A 20 11.24 0.42 0.62
C LEU A 20 10.09 1.06 1.40
N VAL A 21 9.34 0.28 2.17
CA VAL A 21 8.16 0.77 2.88
C VAL A 21 8.57 1.81 3.92
N THR A 22 9.65 1.56 4.65
CA THR A 22 10.15 2.52 5.64
C THR A 22 10.55 3.84 4.96
N SER A 23 11.27 3.78 3.85
CA SER A 23 11.71 4.98 3.14
C SER A 23 10.54 5.77 2.55
N ALA A 24 9.46 5.11 2.16
CA ALA A 24 8.30 5.76 1.57
C ALA A 24 7.38 6.41 2.61
N TYR A 25 7.28 5.84 3.80
CA TYR A 25 6.30 6.27 4.80
C TYR A 25 6.91 6.95 6.01
N ARG A 26 8.11 6.58 6.43
CA ARG A 26 8.64 6.96 7.74
C ARG A 26 10.04 7.57 7.62
N GLY A 27 10.38 8.40 8.63
CA GLY A 27 11.70 9.02 8.73
C GLY A 27 11.95 10.12 7.71
N ASP A 28 13.14 10.71 7.78
CA ASP A 28 13.48 11.86 6.93
C ASP A 28 13.61 11.47 5.45
N ALA A 29 14.03 10.24 5.15
CA ALA A 29 14.14 9.79 3.76
C ALA A 29 12.79 9.83 3.03
N SER A 30 11.67 9.59 3.73
CA SER A 30 10.35 9.62 3.13
C SER A 30 9.92 11.03 2.68
N ARG A 31 10.52 12.07 3.25
CA ARG A 31 10.21 13.46 2.89
C ARG A 31 10.69 13.85 1.50
N ALA A 32 11.55 13.04 0.88
CA ALA A 32 11.97 13.25 -0.50
C ALA A 32 10.85 12.93 -1.50
N GLY A 33 9.83 12.15 -1.08
CA GLY A 33 8.67 11.87 -1.91
C GLY A 33 7.58 12.94 -1.78
N TRP A 34 6.54 12.83 -2.61
CA TRP A 34 5.46 13.82 -2.61
C TRP A 34 4.50 13.68 -1.42
N THR A 35 4.52 12.54 -0.74
CA THR A 35 3.69 12.28 0.44
C THR A 35 4.44 11.41 1.45
N THR A 36 4.13 11.58 2.73
CA THR A 36 4.80 10.85 3.81
C THR A 36 3.90 10.81 5.04
N GLU A 37 4.14 9.85 5.94
CA GLU A 37 3.56 9.83 7.28
C GLU A 37 4.53 10.36 8.35
N ALA A 38 5.70 10.86 7.97
CA ALA A 38 6.75 11.24 8.92
C ALA A 38 6.30 12.29 9.95
N ASP A 39 5.36 13.18 9.60
CA ASP A 39 4.81 14.18 10.51
C ASP A 39 3.70 13.63 11.41
N LEU A 40 3.22 12.43 11.15
CA LEU A 40 2.11 11.80 11.87
C LEU A 40 2.59 10.66 12.76
N LEU A 41 3.59 9.91 12.31
CA LEU A 41 4.04 8.68 12.95
C LEU A 41 5.57 8.56 12.88
N ASP A 42 6.14 8.07 13.96
CA ASP A 42 7.53 7.61 14.01
C ASP A 42 7.57 6.08 14.04
N GLY A 43 8.77 5.51 14.03
CA GLY A 43 9.00 4.08 14.13
C GLY A 43 8.78 3.34 12.82
N ALA A 44 8.68 2.02 12.90
CA ALA A 44 8.55 1.16 11.74
C ALA A 44 7.10 1.12 11.22
N ARG A 45 6.93 1.00 9.92
CA ARG A 45 5.63 0.76 9.28
C ARG A 45 5.31 -0.74 9.24
N ILE A 46 6.34 -1.55 9.05
CA ILE A 46 6.23 -3.01 8.92
C ILE A 46 7.45 -3.69 9.57
N ASP A 47 7.32 -4.98 9.81
CA ASP A 47 8.44 -5.82 10.27
C ASP A 47 8.47 -7.14 9.47
N ALA A 48 9.58 -7.90 9.63
CA ALA A 48 9.78 -9.15 8.91
C ALA A 48 8.71 -10.18 9.23
N GLN A 49 8.31 -10.27 10.50
CA GLN A 49 7.30 -11.23 10.94
C GLN A 49 5.94 -10.96 10.29
N GLY A 50 5.54 -9.70 10.23
CA GLY A 50 4.29 -9.30 9.58
C GLY A 50 4.30 -9.62 8.08
N LEU A 51 5.42 -9.37 7.41
CA LEU A 51 5.56 -9.69 5.99
C LEU A 51 5.52 -11.20 5.75
N GLN A 52 6.18 -11.99 6.60
CA GLN A 52 6.11 -13.45 6.48
C GLN A 52 4.68 -13.96 6.63
N ALA A 53 3.93 -13.40 7.56
CA ALA A 53 2.53 -13.75 7.76
C ALA A 53 1.68 -13.42 6.53
N ASP A 54 1.88 -12.23 5.95
CA ASP A 54 1.15 -11.81 4.75
C ASP A 54 1.46 -12.72 3.56
N LEU A 55 2.72 -13.13 3.40
CA LEU A 55 3.13 -14.02 2.31
C LEU A 55 2.60 -15.44 2.50
N ALA A 56 2.43 -15.89 3.74
CA ALA A 56 1.95 -17.23 4.03
C ALA A 56 0.43 -17.35 4.02
N LYS A 57 -0.28 -16.24 4.11
CA LYS A 57 -1.75 -16.21 4.17
C LYS A 57 -2.35 -16.60 2.82
N PRO A 58 -3.38 -17.49 2.80
CA PRO A 58 -4.08 -17.81 1.56
C PRO A 58 -4.73 -16.58 0.94
N ARG A 59 -4.75 -16.53 -0.40
CA ARG A 59 -5.38 -15.44 -1.17
C ARG A 59 -4.83 -14.08 -0.75
N SER A 60 -3.51 -14.03 -0.62
CA SER A 60 -2.77 -12.84 -0.23
C SER A 60 -1.42 -12.86 -0.94
N THR A 61 -1.01 -11.71 -1.46
CA THR A 61 0.28 -11.56 -2.10
C THR A 61 0.81 -10.15 -1.92
N ILE A 62 2.12 -10.01 -2.03
CA ILE A 62 2.74 -8.70 -2.12
C ILE A 62 3.28 -8.58 -3.53
N LEU A 63 2.74 -7.64 -4.30
CA LEU A 63 3.20 -7.38 -5.65
C LEU A 63 4.36 -6.41 -5.62
N LEU A 64 5.36 -6.69 -6.43
CA LEU A 64 6.54 -5.85 -6.60
C LEU A 64 6.53 -5.27 -8.03
N ALA A 65 6.89 -4.01 -8.13
CA ALA A 65 7.22 -3.38 -9.42
C ALA A 65 8.71 -3.13 -9.45
N GLU A 66 9.37 -3.62 -10.49
CA GLU A 66 10.81 -3.48 -10.64
C GLU A 66 11.13 -2.72 -11.93
N ARG A 67 12.17 -1.91 -11.87
CA ARG A 67 12.74 -1.20 -13.02
C ARG A 67 14.23 -1.43 -13.02
N GLU A 68 14.74 -1.98 -14.13
CA GLU A 68 16.17 -2.29 -14.28
C GLU A 68 16.69 -3.17 -13.14
N GLY A 69 15.89 -4.15 -12.71
CA GLY A 69 16.25 -5.06 -11.63
C GLY A 69 16.18 -4.47 -10.22
N GLN A 70 15.73 -3.22 -10.09
CA GLN A 70 15.60 -2.56 -8.79
C GLN A 70 14.14 -2.44 -8.37
N LEU A 71 13.88 -2.64 -7.09
CA LEU A 71 12.54 -2.50 -6.53
C LEU A 71 12.12 -1.03 -6.52
N ALA A 72 11.05 -0.72 -7.28
CA ALA A 72 10.56 0.65 -7.41
C ALA A 72 9.27 0.88 -6.62
N ALA A 73 8.42 -0.15 -6.47
CA ALA A 73 7.15 -0.02 -5.79
C ALA A 73 6.66 -1.37 -5.29
N CYS A 74 5.74 -1.35 -4.34
CA CYS A 74 5.08 -2.57 -3.86
C CYS A 74 3.66 -2.27 -3.39
N ALA A 75 2.84 -3.33 -3.28
CA ALA A 75 1.52 -3.26 -2.66
C ALA A 75 1.12 -4.64 -2.15
N HIS A 76 0.49 -4.68 -0.98
CA HIS A 76 -0.13 -5.89 -0.45
C HIS A 76 -1.55 -5.99 -1.02
N VAL A 77 -1.87 -7.12 -1.61
CA VAL A 77 -3.16 -7.39 -2.23
C VAL A 77 -3.70 -8.68 -1.65
N ALA A 78 -4.95 -8.69 -1.24
CA ALA A 78 -5.56 -9.89 -0.64
C ALA A 78 -7.05 -9.95 -0.94
N ASP A 79 -7.62 -11.15 -0.82
CA ASP A 79 -9.06 -11.35 -0.75
C ASP A 79 -9.43 -11.51 0.72
N ASP A 80 -10.14 -10.54 1.25
CA ASP A 80 -10.60 -10.52 2.63
C ASP A 80 -12.10 -10.82 2.64
N ASN A 81 -12.43 -12.09 2.73
CA ASN A 81 -13.82 -12.58 2.77
C ASN A 81 -14.67 -12.09 1.59
N GLY A 82 -14.10 -12.07 0.40
CA GLY A 82 -14.81 -11.69 -0.82
C GLY A 82 -14.66 -10.21 -1.20
N THR A 83 -13.98 -9.43 -0.38
CA THR A 83 -13.64 -8.04 -0.68
C THR A 83 -12.14 -7.93 -0.91
N GLY A 84 -11.73 -7.30 -1.98
CA GLY A 84 -10.31 -7.07 -2.24
C GLY A 84 -9.73 -6.08 -1.23
N TYR A 85 -8.53 -6.36 -0.78
CA TYR A 85 -7.76 -5.48 0.09
C TYR A 85 -6.52 -4.97 -0.64
N PHE A 86 -6.27 -3.68 -0.54
CA PHE A 86 -5.08 -3.03 -1.06
C PHE A 86 -4.43 -2.27 0.08
N GLY A 87 -3.17 -2.56 0.35
CA GLY A 87 -2.46 -1.90 1.44
C GLY A 87 -0.95 -1.89 1.23
N MET A 88 -0.24 -1.29 2.16
CA MET A 88 1.22 -1.20 2.15
C MET A 88 1.76 -0.63 0.83
N PHE A 89 0.95 0.19 0.15
CA PHE A 89 1.32 0.78 -1.13
C PHE A 89 2.49 1.74 -0.94
N SER A 90 3.58 1.47 -1.64
CA SER A 90 4.80 2.25 -1.49
C SER A 90 5.47 2.43 -2.85
N VAL A 91 5.94 3.64 -3.10
CA VAL A 91 6.80 3.94 -4.25
C VAL A 91 8.08 4.52 -3.69
N ALA A 92 9.22 4.02 -4.15
CA ALA A 92 10.52 4.54 -3.69
C ALA A 92 10.56 6.07 -3.89
N PRO A 93 10.93 6.86 -2.87
CA PRO A 93 10.92 8.33 -2.99
C PRO A 93 11.70 8.86 -4.19
N THR A 94 12.77 8.18 -4.57
CA THR A 94 13.61 8.55 -5.72
C THR A 94 13.04 8.09 -7.06
N GLN A 95 11.99 7.28 -7.05
CA GLN A 95 11.36 6.70 -8.25
C GLN A 95 9.97 7.26 -8.52
N GLN A 96 9.51 8.21 -7.73
CA GLN A 96 8.17 8.78 -7.89
C GLN A 96 8.10 9.65 -9.15
N GLY A 97 6.89 9.74 -9.71
CA GLY A 97 6.65 10.35 -11.00
C GLY A 97 6.55 9.28 -12.10
N GLY A 98 6.26 9.69 -13.33
CA GLY A 98 6.16 8.79 -14.46
C GLY A 98 5.02 7.78 -14.40
N GLY A 99 4.07 7.94 -13.48
CA GLY A 99 2.89 7.07 -13.39
C GLY A 99 3.14 5.73 -12.71
N ILE A 100 4.23 5.55 -11.97
CA ILE A 100 4.54 4.28 -11.29
C ILE A 100 3.44 3.90 -10.31
N GLY A 101 2.94 4.86 -9.51
CA GLY A 101 1.87 4.59 -8.55
C GLY A 101 0.60 4.10 -9.23
N LYS A 102 0.21 4.77 -10.31
CA LYS A 102 -0.97 4.35 -11.08
C LYS A 102 -0.79 2.95 -11.64
N GLN A 103 0.37 2.65 -12.22
CA GLN A 103 0.64 1.33 -12.80
C GLN A 103 0.63 0.24 -11.72
N MET A 104 1.17 0.54 -10.53
CA MET A 104 1.14 -0.41 -9.41
C MET A 104 -0.29 -0.70 -8.96
N MET A 105 -1.13 0.33 -8.87
CA MET A 105 -2.54 0.16 -8.51
C MET A 105 -3.29 -0.62 -9.58
N ASP A 106 -3.07 -0.31 -10.84
CA ASP A 106 -3.71 -1.05 -11.94
C ASP A 106 -3.32 -2.54 -11.90
N ALA A 107 -2.05 -2.84 -11.64
CA ALA A 107 -1.58 -4.23 -11.53
C ALA A 107 -2.22 -4.96 -10.35
N ALA A 108 -2.34 -4.28 -9.20
CA ALA A 108 -2.96 -4.84 -8.00
C ALA A 108 -4.45 -5.14 -8.22
N GLU A 109 -5.17 -4.21 -8.82
CA GLU A 109 -6.61 -4.37 -9.11
C GLU A 109 -6.82 -5.51 -10.11
N ALA A 110 -6.00 -5.56 -11.16
CA ALA A 110 -6.09 -6.64 -12.16
C ALA A 110 -5.80 -8.01 -11.53
N HIS A 111 -4.82 -8.07 -10.63
CA HIS A 111 -4.49 -9.31 -9.92
C HIS A 111 -5.67 -9.80 -9.10
N ALA A 112 -6.27 -8.93 -8.29
CA ALA A 112 -7.39 -9.28 -7.42
C ALA A 112 -8.61 -9.73 -8.22
N ALA A 113 -8.93 -9.03 -9.30
CA ALA A 113 -10.06 -9.37 -10.16
C ALA A 113 -9.83 -10.69 -10.88
N ARG A 114 -8.64 -10.91 -11.42
CA ARG A 114 -8.30 -12.10 -12.20
C ARG A 114 -8.14 -13.35 -11.34
N GLU A 115 -7.41 -13.23 -10.23
CA GLU A 115 -7.06 -14.39 -9.40
C GLU A 115 -8.17 -14.78 -8.43
N TRP A 116 -8.93 -13.81 -7.94
CA TRP A 116 -9.91 -14.06 -6.89
C TRP A 116 -11.34 -13.64 -7.24
N GLY A 117 -11.53 -12.91 -8.33
CA GLY A 117 -12.85 -12.47 -8.76
C GLY A 117 -13.56 -11.53 -7.78
N VAL A 118 -12.81 -10.80 -6.98
CA VAL A 118 -13.41 -9.87 -6.01
C VAL A 118 -14.05 -8.69 -6.75
N PRO A 119 -15.28 -8.28 -6.36
CA PRO A 119 -16.00 -7.23 -7.08
C PRO A 119 -15.60 -5.81 -6.67
N VAL A 120 -14.96 -5.65 -5.51
CA VAL A 120 -14.62 -4.34 -4.94
C VAL A 120 -13.24 -4.42 -4.31
N MET A 121 -12.44 -3.38 -4.49
CA MET A 121 -11.18 -3.19 -3.78
C MET A 121 -11.37 -2.14 -2.70
N GLN A 122 -10.89 -2.43 -1.50
CA GLN A 122 -10.92 -1.50 -0.36
C GLN A 122 -9.52 -1.21 0.13
N MET A 123 -9.35 -0.03 0.71
CA MET A 123 -8.14 0.36 1.42
C MET A 123 -8.49 1.22 2.62
N THR A 124 -7.56 1.31 3.57
CA THR A 124 -7.68 2.22 4.71
C THR A 124 -6.57 3.27 4.61
N VAL A 125 -6.94 4.52 4.86
CA VAL A 125 -6.02 5.65 4.80
C VAL A 125 -6.21 6.50 6.06
N ILE A 126 -5.12 7.01 6.62
CA ILE A 126 -5.21 7.99 7.71
C ILE A 126 -5.93 9.22 7.16
N ASP A 127 -7.04 9.61 7.79
CA ASP A 127 -7.98 10.56 7.20
C ASP A 127 -7.48 12.00 7.07
N VAL A 128 -6.40 12.35 7.78
CA VAL A 128 -5.78 13.67 7.64
C VAL A 128 -4.84 13.77 6.43
N ARG A 129 -4.56 12.66 5.75
CA ARG A 129 -3.71 12.64 4.55
C ARG A 129 -4.54 12.97 3.32
N GLU A 130 -4.99 14.22 3.23
CA GLU A 130 -5.91 14.66 2.19
C GLU A 130 -5.34 14.55 0.78
N GLU A 131 -4.06 14.82 0.61
CA GLU A 131 -3.40 14.73 -0.69
C GLU A 131 -3.38 13.29 -1.20
N LEU A 132 -3.13 12.34 -0.31
CA LEU A 132 -3.12 10.92 -0.67
C LEU A 132 -4.54 10.44 -1.00
N ILE A 133 -5.53 10.87 -0.22
CA ILE A 133 -6.94 10.54 -0.50
C ILE A 133 -7.33 11.08 -1.87
N ALA A 134 -6.97 12.31 -2.19
CA ALA A 134 -7.24 12.91 -3.50
C ALA A 134 -6.60 12.11 -4.64
N PHE A 135 -5.38 11.62 -4.43
CA PHE A 135 -4.71 10.75 -5.39
C PHE A 135 -5.52 9.48 -5.65
N TYR A 136 -6.01 8.82 -4.59
CA TYR A 136 -6.83 7.61 -4.74
C TYR A 136 -8.18 7.92 -5.39
N GLU A 137 -8.79 9.06 -5.07
CA GLU A 137 -10.05 9.46 -5.71
C GLU A 137 -9.88 9.62 -7.22
N ARG A 138 -8.76 10.19 -7.66
CA ARG A 138 -8.45 10.28 -9.10
C ARG A 138 -8.27 8.92 -9.75
N ARG A 139 -7.95 7.89 -8.97
CA ARG A 139 -7.84 6.49 -9.45
C ARG A 139 -9.17 5.75 -9.39
N GLY A 140 -10.25 6.41 -9.00
CA GLY A 140 -11.58 5.82 -8.98
C GLY A 140 -12.07 5.35 -7.63
N TYR A 141 -11.31 5.56 -6.57
CA TYR A 141 -11.73 5.22 -5.21
C TYR A 141 -12.66 6.30 -4.66
N ALA A 142 -13.65 5.88 -3.88
CA ALA A 142 -14.58 6.78 -3.24
C ALA A 142 -14.49 6.63 -1.73
N ARG A 143 -14.61 7.76 -1.02
CA ARG A 143 -14.68 7.74 0.44
C ARG A 143 -16.02 7.16 0.86
N THR A 144 -15.98 6.16 1.75
CA THR A 144 -17.21 5.50 2.22
C THR A 144 -17.84 6.24 3.40
N GLY A 145 -17.08 7.11 4.07
CA GLY A 145 -17.51 7.71 5.33
C GLY A 145 -17.33 6.82 6.54
N ILE A 146 -16.89 5.57 6.33
CA ILE A 146 -16.64 4.64 7.43
C ILE A 146 -15.27 4.93 8.03
N LYS A 147 -15.25 5.27 9.31
CA LYS A 147 -14.02 5.58 10.06
C LYS A 147 -13.68 4.41 10.97
N LYS A 148 -12.37 4.16 11.10
CA LYS A 148 -11.84 3.16 12.03
C LYS A 148 -10.85 3.84 12.97
N PRO A 149 -10.82 3.45 14.27
CA PRO A 149 -9.86 4.05 15.20
C PRO A 149 -8.44 3.65 14.85
N PHE A 150 -7.51 4.59 15.06
CA PHE A 150 -6.08 4.28 14.97
C PHE A 150 -5.69 3.45 16.21
N PRO A 151 -4.88 2.39 16.03
CA PRO A 151 -4.53 1.51 17.16
C PRO A 151 -3.43 2.12 18.03
N TYR A 152 -3.80 3.15 18.81
CA TYR A 152 -2.87 3.77 19.76
C TYR A 152 -2.37 2.73 20.78
N GLY A 153 -1.09 2.82 21.11
CA GLY A 153 -0.46 1.90 22.04
C GLY A 153 0.12 0.64 21.41
N ASP A 154 -0.13 0.40 20.12
CA ASP A 154 0.45 -0.72 19.39
C ASP A 154 1.53 -0.21 18.44
N GLU A 155 2.79 -0.33 18.84
CA GLU A 155 3.92 0.21 18.09
C GLU A 155 4.17 -0.49 16.76
N ARG A 156 3.50 -1.62 16.49
CA ARG A 156 3.56 -2.28 15.16
C ARG A 156 3.01 -1.37 14.07
N PHE A 157 2.12 -0.44 14.43
CA PHE A 157 1.54 0.54 13.49
C PHE A 157 2.27 1.87 13.49
N GLY A 158 3.36 1.97 14.24
CA GLY A 158 4.16 3.17 14.38
C GLY A 158 3.91 3.87 15.71
N ILE A 159 4.71 4.90 15.97
CA ILE A 159 4.61 5.71 17.20
C ILE A 159 3.92 7.02 16.80
N PRO A 160 2.66 7.25 17.22
CA PRO A 160 1.92 8.42 16.77
C PRO A 160 2.46 9.71 17.36
N LYS A 161 2.51 10.76 16.54
CA LYS A 161 2.89 12.12 16.94
C LYS A 161 1.68 13.00 17.19
N ARG A 162 0.48 12.48 16.96
CA ARG A 162 -0.79 13.18 17.11
C ARG A 162 -1.79 12.25 17.81
N ASP A 163 -2.81 12.82 18.43
CA ASP A 163 -3.87 12.06 19.12
C ASP A 163 -5.20 12.02 18.35
N ASP A 164 -5.24 12.63 17.15
CA ASP A 164 -6.45 12.74 16.34
C ASP A 164 -6.44 11.84 15.09
N LEU A 165 -5.60 10.81 15.06
CA LEU A 165 -5.49 9.94 13.91
C LEU A 165 -6.66 8.95 13.85
N ARG A 166 -7.22 8.79 12.65
CA ARG A 166 -8.25 7.79 12.33
C ARG A 166 -8.01 7.29 10.92
N PHE A 167 -8.48 6.09 10.65
CA PHE A 167 -8.53 5.57 9.29
C PHE A 167 -9.90 5.83 8.67
N GLU A 168 -9.91 6.07 7.38
CA GLU A 168 -11.13 6.03 6.58
C GLU A 168 -11.00 4.92 5.54
N ILE A 169 -12.11 4.22 5.28
CA ILE A 169 -12.19 3.20 4.25
C ILE A 169 -12.54 3.87 2.93
N LEU A 170 -11.74 3.60 1.90
CA LEU A 170 -12.01 3.96 0.52
C LEU A 170 -12.29 2.69 -0.27
N GLU A 171 -13.14 2.77 -1.30
CA GLU A 171 -13.43 1.60 -2.13
C GLU A 171 -13.62 1.95 -3.59
N LYS A 172 -13.37 0.96 -4.44
CA LYS A 172 -13.52 1.06 -5.89
C LYS A 172 -14.12 -0.23 -6.42
N PRO A 173 -15.21 -0.17 -7.21
CA PRO A 173 -15.70 -1.35 -7.89
C PRO A 173 -14.70 -1.80 -8.96
N LEU A 174 -14.48 -3.11 -9.05
CA LEU A 174 -13.59 -3.70 -10.03
C LEU A 174 -14.39 -4.32 -11.16
N VAL A 175 -13.84 -4.24 -12.38
CA VAL A 175 -14.39 -4.96 -13.52
C VAL A 175 -13.88 -6.39 -13.44
N VAL A 176 -14.79 -7.33 -13.21
CA VAL A 176 -14.48 -8.75 -13.16
C VAL A 176 -14.85 -9.34 -14.52
N SER A 177 -13.86 -9.92 -15.20
CA SER A 177 -14.11 -10.60 -16.49
C SER A 177 -14.98 -11.83 -16.26
N ALA A 178 -16.04 -11.92 -17.03
CA ALA A 178 -16.94 -13.06 -16.99
C ALA A 178 -16.26 -14.30 -17.60
#